data_a6bcb3bafdde222ab64747fca1fe7951
#
_entry.id   a6bcb3bafdde222ab64747fca1fe7951
#
_cell.length_a   1.000
_cell.length_b   1.000
_cell.length_c   1.000
_cell.angle_alpha   90.00
_cell.angle_beta   90.00
_cell.angle_gamma   90.00
#
_symmetry.space_group_name_H-M   'P 1'
#
loop_
_entity.id
_entity.type
_entity.pdbx_description
1 polymer ?
#
loop_
_entity_poly.entity_id
_entity_poly.type
_entity_poly.pdbx_seq_one_letter_code
_entity_poly.pdbx_strand_id
1 'polypeptide(L)'
;MNGQPVRVTVVIDHPAQHFTRALQLLSAEPGVQVHVYYWSAAERVRDAGFARSVSWDVDLLRGYPWRAPEPGRSMSGRIRWLVRQLRARRPQVLICYGWASPIARLALLYCMLTRIPVVLYGDTTWQHSAAQGRHRVLRALVLRVLMRASAGAISTGAFNREFYISCGMDPRRIWPGVCPADTELFGMARAGSRTPPGAGRTPLRIGFAGKLIARKGVDELLRAAALLPSTRDWSVTVVGDGPLMPELQALAAELGLAERVTFRGFANTTEMPALLAAFDVMVVPSRWDMRALVTIEAMAAGAAVIVSDATAVWGPGDLVEDGVSGLVYRSGDPAALGRQLSRLLEDPGLLATLRRTAAARVAEFGPDAFARTMASAIRTLHERAKATTGP
;
A
#
# COMPACT_ATOMS: atom_id res chain seq x y z
N MET A 1 -26.57 10.98 -22.00
CA MET A 1 -26.66 9.48 -21.82
C MET A 1 -27.29 9.23 -20.45
N ASN A 2 -28.63 9.11 -20.41
CA ASN A 2 -29.40 8.92 -19.15
C ASN A 2 -29.54 7.40 -18.82
N GLY A 3 -28.43 6.72 -18.56
CA GLY A 3 -28.47 5.36 -18.03
C GLY A 3 -28.49 5.39 -16.51
N GLN A 4 -29.24 4.50 -15.86
CA GLN A 4 -29.16 4.32 -14.41
C GLN A 4 -27.72 4.03 -13.99
N PRO A 5 -27.22 4.59 -12.86
CA PRO A 5 -25.87 4.37 -12.40
C PRO A 5 -25.61 2.88 -12.11
N VAL A 6 -24.41 2.42 -12.41
CA VAL A 6 -23.98 1.03 -12.12
C VAL A 6 -23.86 0.84 -10.61
N ARG A 7 -24.63 -0.11 -10.08
CA ARG A 7 -24.58 -0.44 -8.64
C ARG A 7 -23.36 -1.30 -8.33
N VAL A 8 -22.44 -0.72 -7.58
CA VAL A 8 -21.17 -1.36 -7.20
C VAL A 8 -21.15 -1.62 -5.70
N THR A 9 -20.77 -2.82 -5.33
CA THR A 9 -20.45 -3.15 -3.93
C THR A 9 -18.95 -3.37 -3.80
N VAL A 10 -18.34 -2.68 -2.83
CA VAL A 10 -16.95 -2.91 -2.40
C VAL A 10 -16.96 -3.64 -1.07
N VAL A 11 -16.19 -4.72 -0.96
CA VAL A 11 -16.08 -5.52 0.25
C VAL A 11 -14.66 -5.47 0.77
N ILE A 12 -14.50 -4.97 1.99
CA ILE A 12 -13.21 -4.79 2.67
C ILE A 12 -13.34 -5.32 4.11
N ASP A 13 -12.26 -5.83 4.67
CA ASP A 13 -12.26 -6.42 6.01
C ASP A 13 -12.44 -5.36 7.10
N HIS A 14 -11.69 -4.28 7.02
CA HIS A 14 -11.75 -3.14 7.95
C HIS A 14 -11.37 -1.83 7.26
N PRO A 15 -11.79 -0.67 7.79
CA PRO A 15 -11.37 0.63 7.28
C PRO A 15 -9.85 0.80 7.37
N ALA A 16 -9.26 1.37 6.33
CA ALA A 16 -7.83 1.68 6.30
C ALA A 16 -7.60 3.04 5.64
N GLN A 17 -6.71 3.83 6.24
CA GLN A 17 -6.45 5.23 5.87
C GLN A 17 -6.18 5.43 4.37
N HIS A 18 -5.43 4.54 3.77
CA HIS A 18 -5.06 4.63 2.36
C HIS A 18 -6.22 4.41 1.38
N PHE A 19 -7.36 3.84 1.82
CA PHE A 19 -8.54 3.66 0.97
C PHE A 19 -9.52 4.82 1.01
N THR A 20 -9.51 5.61 2.07
CA THR A 20 -10.54 6.63 2.32
C THR A 20 -10.69 7.58 1.14
N ARG A 21 -9.59 8.21 0.71
CA ARG A 21 -9.61 9.18 -0.41
C ARG A 21 -10.04 8.51 -1.73
N ALA A 22 -9.54 7.32 -2.03
CA ALA A 22 -9.91 6.59 -3.25
C ALA A 22 -11.40 6.19 -3.28
N LEU A 23 -11.97 5.79 -2.15
CA LEU A 23 -13.40 5.48 -2.04
C LEU A 23 -14.28 6.72 -2.15
N GLN A 24 -13.84 7.87 -1.63
CA GLN A 24 -14.51 9.16 -1.83
C GLN A 24 -14.57 9.51 -3.32
N LEU A 25 -13.45 9.45 -4.02
CA LEU A 25 -13.35 9.74 -5.45
C LEU A 25 -14.19 8.77 -6.29
N LEU A 26 -14.14 7.47 -5.98
CA LEU A 26 -14.96 6.48 -6.67
C LEU A 26 -16.47 6.71 -6.42
N SER A 27 -16.84 7.17 -5.23
CA SER A 27 -18.23 7.49 -4.90
C SER A 27 -18.75 8.75 -5.58
N ALA A 28 -17.85 9.66 -5.95
CA ALA A 28 -18.15 10.87 -6.71
C ALA A 28 -18.14 10.63 -8.24
N GLU A 29 -17.72 9.45 -8.69
CA GLU A 29 -17.58 9.14 -10.12
C GLU A 29 -18.94 9.07 -10.83
N PRO A 30 -19.16 9.85 -11.90
CA PRO A 30 -20.43 9.88 -12.63
C PRO A 30 -20.81 8.51 -13.18
N GLY A 31 -22.07 8.12 -12.98
CA GLY A 31 -22.61 6.84 -13.47
C GLY A 31 -22.21 5.61 -12.62
N VAL A 32 -21.60 5.81 -11.45
CA VAL A 32 -21.28 4.73 -10.51
C VAL A 32 -21.96 4.99 -9.16
N GLN A 33 -22.65 3.99 -8.63
CA GLN A 33 -23.28 4.03 -7.33
C GLN A 33 -22.57 3.05 -6.39
N VAL A 34 -21.60 3.53 -5.63
CA VAL A 34 -20.79 2.72 -4.70
C VAL A 34 -21.52 2.48 -3.39
N HIS A 35 -21.29 1.30 -2.81
CA HIS A 35 -21.58 0.99 -1.41
C HIS A 35 -20.50 0.08 -0.84
N VAL A 36 -19.92 0.46 0.30
CA VAL A 36 -18.82 -0.26 0.93
C VAL A 36 -19.34 -1.09 2.09
N TYR A 37 -18.98 -2.37 2.15
CA TYR A 37 -19.27 -3.26 3.27
C TYR A 37 -17.99 -3.67 3.98
N TYR A 38 -17.94 -3.39 5.27
CA TYR A 38 -16.86 -3.81 6.16
C TYR A 38 -17.28 -5.04 6.97
N TRP A 39 -16.31 -5.90 7.27
CA TRP A 39 -16.52 -6.96 8.26
C TRP A 39 -16.52 -6.43 9.68
N SER A 40 -15.69 -5.41 9.93
CA SER A 40 -15.64 -4.68 11.19
C SER A 40 -15.30 -3.22 10.89
N ALA A 41 -15.99 -2.30 11.55
CA ALA A 41 -15.69 -0.86 11.50
C ALA A 41 -15.21 -0.37 12.88
N ALA A 42 -14.42 -1.16 13.59
CA ALA A 42 -13.88 -0.79 14.90
C ALA A 42 -12.93 0.41 14.76
N GLU A 43 -13.15 1.45 15.57
CA GLU A 43 -12.31 2.65 15.61
C GLU A 43 -10.91 2.39 16.17
N ARG A 44 -10.78 1.36 17.01
CA ARG A 44 -9.51 0.96 17.62
C ARG A 44 -9.10 -0.41 17.11
N VAL A 45 -7.96 -0.48 16.49
CA VAL A 45 -7.36 -1.74 16.05
C VAL A 45 -6.16 -2.04 16.95
N ARG A 46 -6.20 -3.18 17.64
CA ARG A 46 -5.00 -3.68 18.33
C ARG A 46 -4.08 -4.29 17.28
N ASP A 47 -3.05 -3.56 16.94
CA ASP A 47 -2.04 -4.02 15.98
C ASP A 47 -0.81 -4.52 16.75
N ALA A 48 -0.59 -5.84 16.72
CA ALA A 48 0.54 -6.47 17.42
C ALA A 48 1.91 -5.93 16.96
N GLY A 49 2.00 -5.41 15.75
CA GLY A 49 3.24 -4.85 15.21
C GLY A 49 3.62 -3.48 15.80
N PHE A 50 2.67 -2.76 16.42
CA PHE A 50 2.96 -1.51 17.13
C PHE A 50 3.05 -1.70 18.65
N ALA A 51 2.93 -2.92 19.17
CA ALA A 51 2.90 -3.22 20.61
C ALA A 51 1.86 -2.40 21.42
N ARG A 52 0.91 -1.74 20.75
CA ARG A 52 -0.11 -0.85 21.33
C ARG A 52 -1.42 -0.87 20.55
N SER A 53 -2.50 -0.40 21.16
CA SER A 53 -3.73 -0.08 20.45
C SER A 53 -3.54 1.24 19.68
N VAL A 54 -3.81 1.21 18.38
CA VAL A 54 -3.73 2.39 17.51
C VAL A 54 -5.13 2.91 17.27
N SER A 55 -5.32 4.22 17.47
CA SER A 55 -6.49 4.97 17.00
C SER A 55 -5.99 5.99 15.99
N TRP A 56 -6.57 5.98 14.80
CA TRP A 56 -6.23 6.94 13.77
C TRP A 56 -6.87 8.30 14.10
N ASP A 57 -6.14 9.38 13.88
CA ASP A 57 -6.57 10.77 14.12
C ASP A 57 -7.34 11.38 12.93
N VAL A 58 -7.75 10.54 11.98
CA VAL A 58 -8.55 10.89 10.80
C VAL A 58 -9.82 10.05 10.74
N ASP A 59 -10.91 10.64 10.23
CA ASP A 59 -12.17 9.92 10.00
C ASP A 59 -12.06 9.07 8.73
N LEU A 60 -11.84 7.77 8.92
CA LEU A 60 -11.67 6.80 7.85
C LEU A 60 -12.96 6.48 7.09
N LEU A 61 -14.11 6.85 7.62
CA LEU A 61 -15.43 6.47 7.10
C LEU A 61 -16.20 7.61 6.46
N ARG A 62 -15.62 8.80 6.41
CA ARG A 62 -16.24 10.01 5.89
C ARG A 62 -16.26 10.03 4.36
N GLY A 63 -17.37 10.50 3.77
CA GLY A 63 -17.45 10.92 2.36
C GLY A 63 -17.77 9.84 1.35
N TYR A 64 -18.17 8.64 1.80
CA TYR A 64 -18.71 7.56 0.96
C TYR A 64 -19.73 6.72 1.73
N PRO A 65 -20.69 6.07 1.04
CA PRO A 65 -21.68 5.23 1.73
C PRO A 65 -21.08 3.90 2.15
N TRP A 66 -21.19 3.58 3.43
CA TRP A 66 -20.69 2.33 3.99
C TRP A 66 -21.66 1.70 4.99
N ARG A 67 -21.45 0.43 5.28
CA ARG A 67 -22.12 -0.31 6.38
C ARG A 67 -21.21 -1.39 6.94
N ALA A 68 -21.39 -1.70 8.21
CA ALA A 68 -20.79 -2.83 8.90
C ALA A 68 -21.83 -3.51 9.79
N PRO A 69 -21.65 -4.79 10.16
CA PRO A 69 -22.49 -5.42 11.18
C PRO A 69 -22.20 -4.81 12.54
N GLU A 70 -23.20 -4.81 13.42
CA GLU A 70 -23.05 -4.35 14.81
C GLU A 70 -21.91 -5.09 15.52
N PRO A 71 -21.14 -4.42 16.37
CA PRO A 71 -20.14 -5.06 17.23
C PRO A 71 -20.75 -6.21 18.05
N GLY A 72 -19.97 -7.27 18.30
CA GLY A 72 -20.43 -8.43 19.07
C GLY A 72 -21.34 -9.41 18.35
N ARG A 73 -21.79 -9.13 17.13
CA ARG A 73 -22.64 -10.04 16.35
C ARG A 73 -21.90 -11.36 16.06
N SER A 74 -22.59 -12.49 16.28
CA SER A 74 -22.03 -13.83 16.00
C SER A 74 -21.65 -14.02 14.53
N MET A 75 -20.80 -15.00 14.22
CA MET A 75 -20.41 -15.32 12.86
C MET A 75 -21.62 -15.57 11.95
N SER A 76 -22.56 -16.39 12.38
CA SER A 76 -23.79 -16.65 11.62
C SER A 76 -24.67 -15.40 11.43
N GLY A 77 -24.68 -14.51 12.42
CA GLY A 77 -25.35 -13.22 12.34
C GLY A 77 -24.71 -12.29 11.30
N ARG A 78 -23.38 -12.23 11.25
CA ARG A 78 -22.62 -11.47 10.24
C ARG A 78 -22.84 -12.02 8.82
N ILE A 79 -22.85 -13.35 8.66
CA ILE A 79 -23.16 -14.02 7.40
C ILE A 79 -24.55 -13.63 6.89
N ARG A 80 -25.57 -13.78 7.73
CA ARG A 80 -26.96 -13.42 7.38
C ARG A 80 -27.07 -11.93 7.04
N TRP A 81 -26.38 -11.07 7.79
CA TRP A 81 -26.34 -9.63 7.54
C TRP A 81 -25.79 -9.33 6.16
N LEU A 82 -24.60 -9.87 5.78
CA LEU A 82 -23.99 -9.60 4.48
C LEU A 82 -24.87 -10.08 3.32
N VAL A 83 -25.40 -11.32 3.41
CA VAL A 83 -26.28 -11.86 2.37
C VAL A 83 -27.54 -10.99 2.20
N ARG A 84 -28.13 -10.52 3.30
CA ARG A 84 -29.27 -9.58 3.25
C ARG A 84 -28.91 -8.27 2.57
N GLN A 85 -27.71 -7.69 2.86
CA GLN A 85 -27.28 -6.47 2.21
C GLN A 85 -27.06 -6.66 0.70
N LEU A 86 -26.39 -7.74 0.29
CA LEU A 86 -26.14 -8.06 -1.10
C LEU A 86 -27.46 -8.30 -1.87
N ARG A 87 -28.42 -9.02 -1.29
CA ARG A 87 -29.76 -9.22 -1.88
C ARG A 87 -30.54 -7.94 -2.03
N ALA A 88 -30.51 -7.06 -1.04
CA ALA A 88 -31.23 -5.79 -1.08
C ALA A 88 -30.63 -4.81 -2.11
N ARG A 89 -29.32 -4.76 -2.22
CA ARG A 89 -28.62 -3.84 -3.14
C ARG A 89 -28.58 -4.34 -4.57
N ARG A 90 -28.59 -5.66 -4.79
CA ARG A 90 -28.45 -6.28 -6.12
C ARG A 90 -27.30 -5.65 -6.91
N PRO A 91 -26.06 -5.78 -6.46
CA PRO A 91 -24.92 -5.18 -7.14
C PRO A 91 -24.77 -5.75 -8.55
N GLN A 92 -24.35 -4.91 -9.49
CA GLN A 92 -24.05 -5.30 -10.87
C GLN A 92 -22.57 -5.64 -11.04
N VAL A 93 -21.72 -5.11 -10.16
CA VAL A 93 -20.29 -5.45 -10.04
C VAL A 93 -19.93 -5.49 -8.56
N LEU A 94 -19.12 -6.46 -8.18
CA LEU A 94 -18.53 -6.52 -6.84
C LEU A 94 -17.01 -6.35 -6.94
N ILE A 95 -16.45 -5.44 -6.15
CA ILE A 95 -15.00 -5.32 -5.95
C ILE A 95 -14.67 -5.95 -4.61
N CYS A 96 -13.81 -6.97 -4.61
CA CYS A 96 -13.45 -7.72 -3.42
C CYS A 96 -11.99 -7.48 -3.06
N TYR A 97 -11.75 -6.89 -1.89
CA TYR A 97 -10.40 -6.71 -1.38
C TYR A 97 -9.89 -8.00 -0.73
N GLY A 98 -8.96 -8.64 -1.42
CA GLY A 98 -8.43 -9.94 -1.04
C GLY A 98 -9.43 -11.09 -1.21
N TRP A 99 -9.07 -12.24 -0.69
CA TRP A 99 -9.88 -13.47 -0.70
C TRP A 99 -9.72 -14.31 0.57
N ALA A 100 -8.90 -13.84 1.52
CA ALA A 100 -8.55 -14.60 2.72
C ALA A 100 -9.54 -14.41 3.86
N SER A 101 -10.16 -13.23 3.95
CA SER A 101 -11.07 -12.89 5.05
C SER A 101 -12.44 -13.56 4.93
N PRO A 102 -13.16 -13.77 6.02
CA PRO A 102 -14.51 -14.37 6.01
C PRO A 102 -15.50 -13.60 5.13
N ILE A 103 -15.48 -12.26 5.17
CA ILE A 103 -16.38 -11.43 4.34
C ILE A 103 -16.07 -11.60 2.85
N ALA A 104 -14.78 -11.63 2.49
CA ALA A 104 -14.35 -11.82 1.11
C ALA A 104 -14.83 -13.18 0.57
N ARG A 105 -14.56 -14.27 1.31
CA ARG A 105 -14.98 -15.63 0.91
C ARG A 105 -16.47 -15.74 0.72
N LEU A 106 -17.25 -15.17 1.64
CA LEU A 106 -18.71 -15.20 1.56
C LEU A 106 -19.24 -14.37 0.38
N ALA A 107 -18.70 -13.18 0.18
CA ALA A 107 -19.07 -12.33 -0.95
C ALA A 107 -18.72 -12.99 -2.30
N LEU A 108 -17.54 -13.60 -2.41
CA LEU A 108 -17.11 -14.35 -3.60
C LEU A 108 -18.05 -15.52 -3.89
N LEU A 109 -18.35 -16.35 -2.87
CA LEU A 109 -19.29 -17.47 -3.01
C LEU A 109 -20.68 -17.00 -3.45
N TYR A 110 -21.19 -15.93 -2.81
CA TYR A 110 -22.48 -15.34 -3.18
C TYR A 110 -22.49 -14.89 -4.65
N CYS A 111 -21.46 -14.17 -5.09
CA CYS A 111 -21.36 -13.68 -6.46
C CYS A 111 -21.19 -14.80 -7.50
N MET A 112 -20.46 -15.85 -7.17
CA MET A 112 -20.35 -17.04 -8.04
C MET A 112 -21.72 -17.71 -8.24
N LEU A 113 -22.51 -17.87 -7.15
CA LEU A 113 -23.85 -18.46 -7.22
C LEU A 113 -24.86 -17.58 -7.96
N THR A 114 -24.71 -16.26 -7.88
CA THR A 114 -25.64 -15.28 -8.49
C THR A 114 -25.12 -14.71 -9.82
N ARG A 115 -23.96 -15.18 -10.30
CA ARG A 115 -23.31 -14.72 -11.54
C ARG A 115 -23.00 -13.21 -11.58
N ILE A 116 -22.81 -12.60 -10.42
CA ILE A 116 -22.37 -11.21 -10.34
C ILE A 116 -20.88 -11.15 -10.65
N PRO A 117 -20.44 -10.31 -11.62
CA PRO A 117 -19.03 -10.17 -11.95
C PRO A 117 -18.23 -9.62 -10.77
N VAL A 118 -17.12 -10.28 -10.46
CA VAL A 118 -16.22 -9.90 -9.35
C VAL A 118 -14.89 -9.41 -9.91
N VAL A 119 -14.46 -8.24 -9.44
CA VAL A 119 -13.11 -7.73 -9.59
C VAL A 119 -12.34 -7.97 -8.31
N LEU A 120 -11.23 -8.69 -8.39
CA LEU A 120 -10.33 -8.86 -7.26
C LEU A 120 -9.40 -7.65 -7.14
N TYR A 121 -9.15 -7.24 -5.93
CA TYR A 121 -8.12 -6.27 -5.60
C TYR A 121 -7.31 -6.77 -4.40
N GLY A 122 -6.00 -6.70 -4.46
CA GLY A 122 -5.13 -7.12 -3.35
C GLY A 122 -3.66 -7.03 -3.75
N ASP A 123 -2.80 -7.15 -2.76
CA ASP A 123 -1.37 -6.94 -2.84
C ASP A 123 -0.55 -8.24 -2.76
N THR A 124 -1.19 -9.39 -2.88
CA THR A 124 -0.52 -10.70 -2.78
C THR A 124 0.50 -10.90 -3.89
N THR A 125 1.69 -11.37 -3.52
CA THR A 125 2.78 -11.75 -4.43
C THR A 125 3.25 -13.16 -4.16
N TRP A 126 4.06 -13.74 -5.06
CA TRP A 126 4.66 -15.06 -4.83
C TRP A 126 5.60 -15.10 -3.64
N GLN A 127 6.34 -14.03 -3.39
CA GLN A 127 7.24 -13.91 -2.24
C GLN A 127 6.47 -14.10 -0.92
N HIS A 128 5.29 -13.49 -0.82
CA HIS A 128 4.39 -13.68 0.32
C HIS A 128 3.74 -15.07 0.33
N SER A 129 3.35 -15.57 -0.84
CA SER A 129 2.66 -16.85 -0.98
C SER A 129 3.56 -18.05 -0.68
N ALA A 130 4.84 -17.98 -1.02
CA ALA A 130 5.81 -19.05 -0.78
C ALA A 130 6.09 -19.30 0.71
N ALA A 131 5.98 -18.27 1.54
CA ALA A 131 6.20 -18.35 2.98
C ALA A 131 5.09 -19.11 3.75
N GLN A 132 3.98 -19.49 3.13
CA GLN A 132 2.81 -20.07 3.81
C GLN A 132 2.56 -21.56 3.45
N GLY A 133 3.29 -22.47 4.12
CA GLY A 133 2.82 -23.78 4.63
C GLY A 133 2.52 -24.96 3.69
N ARG A 134 2.15 -26.05 4.34
CA ARG A 134 2.08 -27.46 3.93
C ARG A 134 1.12 -27.81 2.78
N HIS A 135 0.23 -26.91 2.33
CA HIS A 135 -0.83 -27.20 1.34
C HIS A 135 -0.66 -26.45 0.01
N ARG A 136 0.58 -26.34 -0.51
CA ARG A 136 0.88 -25.57 -1.72
C ARG A 136 0.04 -25.97 -2.94
N VAL A 137 -0.14 -27.27 -3.17
CA VAL A 137 -0.89 -27.76 -4.37
C VAL A 137 -2.37 -27.44 -4.26
N LEU A 138 -3.00 -27.75 -3.13
CA LEU A 138 -4.43 -27.44 -2.91
C LEU A 138 -4.69 -25.93 -2.99
N ARG A 139 -3.82 -25.14 -2.39
CA ARG A 139 -3.91 -23.67 -2.45
C ARG A 139 -3.78 -23.16 -3.90
N ALA A 140 -2.83 -23.67 -4.67
CA ALA A 140 -2.65 -23.30 -6.07
C ALA A 140 -3.89 -23.65 -6.91
N LEU A 141 -4.52 -24.81 -6.65
CA LEU A 141 -5.75 -25.22 -7.32
C LEU A 141 -6.91 -24.27 -6.97
N VAL A 142 -7.11 -23.98 -5.69
CA VAL A 142 -8.14 -23.04 -5.21
C VAL A 142 -7.94 -21.66 -5.83
N LEU A 143 -6.72 -21.16 -5.85
CA LEU A 143 -6.41 -19.86 -6.48
C LEU A 143 -6.70 -19.88 -7.98
N ARG A 144 -6.35 -20.96 -8.69
CA ARG A 144 -6.69 -21.09 -10.11
C ARG A 144 -8.20 -21.04 -10.37
N VAL A 145 -8.97 -21.76 -9.57
CA VAL A 145 -10.44 -21.73 -9.69
C VAL A 145 -10.96 -20.32 -9.42
N LEU A 146 -10.48 -19.67 -8.36
CA LEU A 146 -10.87 -18.31 -8.01
C LEU A 146 -10.53 -17.32 -9.13
N MET A 147 -9.30 -17.35 -9.66
CA MET A 147 -8.86 -16.44 -10.71
C MET A 147 -9.66 -16.62 -12.00
N ARG A 148 -10.02 -17.87 -12.35
CA ARG A 148 -10.86 -18.15 -13.52
C ARG A 148 -12.32 -17.74 -13.36
N ALA A 149 -12.85 -17.91 -12.14
CA ALA A 149 -14.22 -17.53 -11.80
C ALA A 149 -14.40 -16.02 -11.66
N SER A 150 -13.32 -15.26 -11.39
CA SER A 150 -13.38 -13.82 -11.28
C SER A 150 -13.44 -13.14 -12.64
N ALA A 151 -14.18 -12.04 -12.74
CA ALA A 151 -14.31 -11.26 -13.97
C ALA A 151 -13.00 -10.55 -14.35
N GLY A 152 -12.15 -10.26 -13.35
CA GLY A 152 -10.83 -9.70 -13.52
C GLY A 152 -10.20 -9.28 -12.19
N ALA A 153 -9.08 -8.59 -12.26
CA ALA A 153 -8.39 -8.04 -11.10
C ALA A 153 -7.80 -6.65 -11.37
N ILE A 154 -7.62 -5.89 -10.32
CA ILE A 154 -6.82 -4.66 -10.32
C ILE A 154 -5.50 -5.01 -9.64
N SER A 155 -4.39 -4.90 -10.36
CA SER A 155 -3.06 -5.21 -9.85
C SER A 155 -2.48 -4.00 -9.12
N THR A 156 -1.75 -4.24 -8.04
CA THR A 156 -1.09 -3.17 -7.27
C THR A 156 0.35 -2.89 -7.73
N GLY A 157 0.85 -3.58 -8.74
CA GLY A 157 2.18 -3.44 -9.30
C GLY A 157 2.60 -4.68 -10.08
N ALA A 158 3.83 -4.70 -10.60
CA ALA A 158 4.36 -5.73 -11.47
C ALA A 158 4.33 -7.13 -10.83
N PHE A 159 4.85 -7.29 -9.62
CA PHE A 159 4.86 -8.58 -8.91
C PHE A 159 3.46 -9.14 -8.62
N ASN A 160 2.52 -8.26 -8.31
CA ASN A 160 1.14 -8.67 -8.07
C ASN A 160 0.43 -9.06 -9.38
N ARG A 161 0.70 -8.33 -10.47
CA ARG A 161 0.20 -8.68 -11.80
C ARG A 161 0.71 -10.05 -12.26
N GLU A 162 1.99 -10.31 -12.08
CA GLU A 162 2.60 -11.61 -12.39
C GLU A 162 1.97 -12.74 -11.56
N PHE A 163 1.71 -12.48 -10.27
CA PHE A 163 0.99 -13.42 -9.41
C PHE A 163 -0.38 -13.79 -9.97
N TYR A 164 -1.21 -12.83 -10.40
CA TYR A 164 -2.51 -13.11 -10.99
C TYR A 164 -2.39 -13.94 -12.29
N ILE A 165 -1.46 -13.58 -13.17
CA ILE A 165 -1.22 -14.30 -14.43
C ILE A 165 -0.82 -15.77 -14.16
N SER A 166 0.12 -15.98 -13.27
CA SER A 166 0.61 -17.32 -12.94
C SER A 166 -0.43 -18.19 -12.20
N CYS A 167 -1.41 -17.55 -11.55
CA CYS A 167 -2.59 -18.22 -11.03
C CYS A 167 -3.67 -18.51 -12.11
N GLY A 168 -3.42 -18.16 -13.38
CA GLY A 168 -4.26 -18.48 -14.53
C GLY A 168 -5.30 -17.42 -14.89
N MET A 169 -5.12 -16.18 -14.45
CA MET A 169 -5.94 -15.06 -14.92
C MET A 169 -5.44 -14.57 -16.29
N ASP A 170 -6.37 -14.29 -17.21
CA ASP A 170 -6.05 -13.69 -18.51
C ASP A 170 -5.48 -12.27 -18.30
N PRO A 171 -4.28 -11.97 -18.84
CA PRO A 171 -3.67 -10.64 -18.72
C PRO A 171 -4.55 -9.47 -19.19
N ARG A 172 -5.48 -9.72 -20.12
CA ARG A 172 -6.44 -8.72 -20.64
C ARG A 172 -7.56 -8.39 -19.65
N ARG A 173 -7.69 -9.16 -18.57
CA ARG A 173 -8.64 -8.94 -17.47
C ARG A 173 -7.97 -8.37 -16.22
N ILE A 174 -6.70 -7.94 -16.32
CA ILE A 174 -5.96 -7.32 -15.23
C ILE A 174 -5.76 -5.85 -15.56
N TRP A 175 -6.48 -4.99 -14.84
CA TRP A 175 -6.29 -3.55 -14.93
C TRP A 175 -5.06 -3.14 -14.14
N PRO A 176 -4.19 -2.29 -14.73
CA PRO A 176 -3.07 -1.73 -13.98
C PRO A 176 -3.63 -0.82 -12.89
N GLY A 177 -3.38 -1.18 -11.66
CA GLY A 177 -3.79 -0.43 -10.50
C GLY A 177 -2.60 0.14 -9.79
N VAL A 178 -2.91 0.91 -8.77
CA VAL A 178 -1.94 1.50 -7.86
C VAL A 178 -2.37 1.21 -6.43
N CYS A 179 -1.49 1.38 -5.50
CA CYS A 179 -1.87 1.39 -4.10
C CYS A 179 -2.34 2.81 -3.75
N PRO A 180 -3.57 2.99 -3.26
CA PRO A 180 -4.16 4.31 -3.12
C PRO A 180 -3.68 5.02 -1.85
N ALA A 181 -2.42 5.48 -1.81
CA ALA A 181 -1.98 6.42 -0.78
C ALA A 181 -2.48 7.83 -1.09
N ASP A 182 -2.72 8.65 -0.09
CA ASP A 182 -3.16 10.04 -0.28
C ASP A 182 -1.99 10.94 -0.69
N THR A 183 -1.58 10.82 -1.94
CA THR A 183 -0.44 11.55 -2.51
C THR A 183 -0.65 13.07 -2.51
N GLU A 184 -1.88 13.54 -2.49
CA GLU A 184 -2.22 14.96 -2.43
C GLU A 184 -1.87 15.54 -1.07
N LEU A 185 -2.26 14.86 0.01
CA LEU A 185 -1.93 15.23 1.40
C LEU A 185 -0.42 15.37 1.61
N PHE A 186 0.36 14.38 1.15
CA PHE A 186 1.82 14.39 1.28
C PHE A 186 2.48 15.42 0.34
N GLY A 187 1.93 15.64 -0.84
CA GLY A 187 2.40 16.64 -1.79
C GLY A 187 2.23 18.08 -1.30
N MET A 188 1.15 18.38 -0.56
CA MET A 188 0.95 19.68 0.08
C MET A 188 2.02 19.98 1.14
N ALA A 189 2.43 18.98 1.92
CA ALA A 189 3.50 19.14 2.92
C ALA A 189 4.85 19.49 2.25
N ARG A 190 5.13 18.90 1.08
CA ARG A 190 6.30 19.26 0.26
C ARG A 190 6.27 20.73 -0.17
N ALA A 191 5.12 21.23 -0.63
CA ALA A 191 4.96 22.61 -1.07
C ALA A 191 5.15 23.62 0.09
N GLY A 192 4.74 23.25 1.30
CA GLY A 192 4.95 24.03 2.52
C GLY A 192 6.36 23.96 3.11
N SER A 193 7.18 23.02 2.68
CA SER A 193 8.55 22.86 3.17
C SER A 193 9.45 23.93 2.55
N ARG A 194 10.13 24.72 3.43
CA ARG A 194 11.02 25.83 3.03
C ARG A 194 12.34 25.39 2.36
N THR A 195 12.52 24.10 2.10
CA THR A 195 13.75 23.57 1.51
C THR A 195 13.51 23.20 0.05
N PRO A 196 14.07 23.97 -0.91
CA PRO A 196 14.05 23.61 -2.32
C PRO A 196 14.69 22.24 -2.55
N PRO A 197 14.14 21.39 -3.43
CA PRO A 197 14.84 20.21 -3.90
C PRO A 197 16.14 20.64 -4.56
N GLY A 198 17.27 20.10 -4.12
CA GLY A 198 18.58 20.38 -4.73
C GLY A 198 19.43 21.50 -4.09
N ALA A 199 18.95 22.21 -3.08
CA ALA A 199 19.86 22.98 -2.23
C ALA A 199 20.76 21.97 -1.51
N GLY A 200 22.05 22.01 -1.81
CA GLY A 200 23.07 21.17 -1.18
C GLY A 200 23.06 21.38 0.34
N ARG A 201 22.20 20.64 1.03
CA ARG A 201 22.07 20.70 2.48
C ARG A 201 22.97 19.67 3.10
N THR A 202 23.77 20.11 3.96
CA THR A 202 24.34 19.32 5.03
C THR A 202 23.53 19.60 6.29
N PRO A 203 23.06 18.57 7.00
CA PRO A 203 23.27 17.13 6.83
C PRO A 203 22.33 16.45 5.81
N LEU A 204 22.72 15.30 5.25
CA LEU A 204 21.81 14.41 4.55
C LEU A 204 20.84 13.79 5.57
N ARG A 205 19.55 14.07 5.43
CA ARG A 205 18.51 13.58 6.36
C ARG A 205 17.91 12.29 5.86
N ILE A 206 18.31 11.18 6.49
CA ILE A 206 17.87 9.83 6.19
C ILE A 206 16.67 9.49 7.07
N GLY A 207 15.57 9.05 6.49
CA GLY A 207 14.36 8.68 7.18
C GLY A 207 14.03 7.19 7.08
N PHE A 208 13.44 6.67 8.12
CA PHE A 208 12.67 5.41 8.13
C PHE A 208 11.31 5.70 8.79
N ALA A 209 10.23 5.12 8.26
CA ALA A 209 8.94 5.16 8.94
C ALA A 209 8.21 3.81 8.81
N GLY A 210 7.79 3.26 9.96
CA GLY A 210 7.09 1.98 10.00
C GLY A 210 7.17 1.28 11.35
N LYS A 211 6.59 0.07 11.40
CA LYS A 211 6.62 -0.77 12.60
C LYS A 211 8.04 -1.25 12.90
N LEU A 212 8.46 -1.22 14.15
CA LEU A 212 9.76 -1.72 14.58
C LEU A 212 9.70 -3.23 14.87
N ILE A 213 9.62 -4.01 13.80
CA ILE A 213 9.58 -5.47 13.78
C ILE A 213 10.64 -6.02 12.83
N ALA A 214 11.09 -7.25 13.04
CA ALA A 214 12.18 -7.87 12.29
C ALA A 214 12.02 -7.79 10.76
N ARG A 215 10.80 -7.92 10.28
CA ARG A 215 10.47 -7.84 8.85
C ARG A 215 10.82 -6.49 8.23
N LYS A 216 10.81 -5.40 9.01
CA LYS A 216 11.05 -4.03 8.51
C LYS A 216 12.52 -3.65 8.40
N GLY A 217 13.44 -4.45 8.95
CA GLY A 217 14.87 -4.36 8.67
C GLY A 217 15.57 -3.08 9.17
N VAL A 218 15.09 -2.45 10.24
CA VAL A 218 15.72 -1.21 10.77
C VAL A 218 17.14 -1.45 11.24
N ASP A 219 17.43 -2.63 11.76
CA ASP A 219 18.78 -3.07 12.13
C ASP A 219 19.74 -3.03 10.94
N GLU A 220 19.27 -3.36 9.74
CA GLU A 220 20.05 -3.27 8.50
C GLU A 220 20.36 -1.81 8.13
N LEU A 221 19.40 -0.89 8.29
CA LEU A 221 19.62 0.54 8.11
C LEU A 221 20.69 1.07 9.10
N LEU A 222 20.61 0.68 10.36
CA LEU A 222 21.60 1.11 11.38
C LEU A 222 23.00 0.62 11.04
N ARG A 223 23.15 -0.65 10.64
CA ARG A 223 24.44 -1.21 10.21
C ARG A 223 24.97 -0.54 8.95
N ALA A 224 24.11 -0.21 7.99
CA ALA A 224 24.48 0.54 6.80
C ALA A 224 24.94 1.96 7.13
N ALA A 225 24.24 2.65 8.05
CA ALA A 225 24.59 3.98 8.50
C ALA A 225 25.94 4.01 9.21
N ALA A 226 26.31 2.98 9.95
CA ALA A 226 27.62 2.86 10.60
C ALA A 226 28.80 2.78 9.61
N LEU A 227 28.51 2.46 8.34
CA LEU A 227 29.54 2.43 7.26
C LEU A 227 29.72 3.79 6.60
N LEU A 228 28.88 4.77 6.89
CA LEU A 228 28.98 6.11 6.30
C LEU A 228 30.17 6.90 6.90
N PRO A 229 30.83 7.74 6.10
CA PRO A 229 31.98 8.49 6.59
C PRO A 229 31.59 9.45 7.70
N SER A 230 32.32 9.39 8.82
CA SER A 230 32.14 10.29 9.98
C SER A 230 32.46 11.75 9.66
N THR A 231 33.29 11.98 8.63
CA THR A 231 33.68 13.31 8.14
C THR A 231 32.59 14.03 7.35
N ARG A 232 31.50 13.33 7.00
CA ARG A 232 30.34 13.90 6.32
C ARG A 232 29.19 14.13 7.31
N ASP A 233 28.39 15.12 7.00
CA ASP A 233 27.24 15.49 7.84
C ASP A 233 25.97 14.77 7.36
N TRP A 234 25.45 13.89 8.20
CA TRP A 234 24.24 13.12 7.98
C TRP A 234 23.56 12.74 9.30
N SER A 235 22.27 12.48 9.23
CA SER A 235 21.47 12.00 10.37
C SER A 235 20.43 10.98 9.93
N VAL A 236 20.03 10.10 10.85
CA VAL A 236 18.95 9.13 10.66
C VAL A 236 17.83 9.43 11.65
N THR A 237 16.61 9.50 11.14
CA THR A 237 15.41 9.57 11.99
C THR A 237 14.55 8.33 11.75
N VAL A 238 14.32 7.59 12.83
CA VAL A 238 13.46 6.39 12.87
C VAL A 238 12.10 6.78 13.44
N VAL A 239 11.08 6.79 12.58
CA VAL A 239 9.69 7.07 12.96
C VAL A 239 8.94 5.75 13.06
N GLY A 240 8.30 5.50 14.20
CA GLY A 240 7.54 4.30 14.45
C GLY A 240 7.76 3.71 15.82
N ASP A 241 7.04 2.63 16.08
CA ASP A 241 7.07 1.92 17.36
C ASP A 241 6.97 0.41 17.10
N GLY A 242 7.34 -0.39 18.08
CA GLY A 242 7.27 -1.84 18.00
C GLY A 242 8.15 -2.56 19.01
N PRO A 243 8.02 -3.89 19.10
CA PRO A 243 8.73 -4.67 20.12
C PRO A 243 10.25 -4.60 20.02
N LEU A 244 10.82 -4.25 18.87
CA LEU A 244 12.28 -4.14 18.69
C LEU A 244 12.86 -2.77 19.03
N MET A 245 12.07 -1.83 19.54
CA MET A 245 12.59 -0.48 19.88
C MET A 245 13.80 -0.53 20.82
N PRO A 246 13.79 -1.27 21.96
CA PRO A 246 14.92 -1.30 22.88
C PRO A 246 16.19 -1.90 22.24
N GLU A 247 16.03 -2.99 21.46
CA GLU A 247 17.16 -3.66 20.79
C GLU A 247 17.78 -2.78 19.71
N LEU A 248 16.95 -2.02 18.99
CA LEU A 248 17.43 -1.09 17.95
C LEU A 248 18.16 0.11 18.56
N GLN A 249 17.69 0.62 19.69
CA GLN A 249 18.39 1.67 20.43
C GLN A 249 19.74 1.17 20.97
N ALA A 250 19.79 -0.02 21.52
CA ALA A 250 21.04 -0.64 21.98
C ALA A 250 22.02 -0.85 20.81
N LEU A 251 21.54 -1.36 19.67
CA LEU A 251 22.36 -1.52 18.47
C LEU A 251 22.91 -0.17 17.96
N ALA A 252 22.12 0.89 17.96
CA ALA A 252 22.60 2.22 17.55
C ALA A 252 23.72 2.71 18.46
N ALA A 253 23.61 2.51 19.77
CA ALA A 253 24.66 2.86 20.73
C ALA A 253 25.92 1.99 20.52
N GLU A 254 25.79 0.68 20.35
CA GLU A 254 26.90 -0.25 20.06
C GLU A 254 27.68 0.17 18.79
N LEU A 255 26.96 0.61 17.77
CA LEU A 255 27.54 1.07 16.51
C LEU A 255 28.10 2.51 16.58
N GLY A 256 28.06 3.17 17.73
CA GLY A 256 28.54 4.55 17.90
C GLY A 256 27.68 5.61 17.20
N LEU A 257 26.39 5.35 17.01
CA LEU A 257 25.46 6.20 16.25
C LEU A 257 24.56 7.08 17.12
N ALA A 258 24.74 7.10 18.46
CA ALA A 258 23.85 7.75 19.40
C ALA A 258 23.57 9.25 19.07
N GLU A 259 24.59 9.97 18.60
CA GLU A 259 24.47 11.40 18.23
C GLU A 259 23.87 11.63 16.83
N ARG A 260 23.74 10.58 16.02
CA ARG A 260 23.31 10.66 14.59
C ARG A 260 21.98 9.99 14.33
N VAL A 261 21.47 9.19 15.27
CA VAL A 261 20.21 8.43 15.13
C VAL A 261 19.20 8.91 16.17
N THR A 262 18.06 9.35 15.68
CA THR A 262 16.94 9.76 16.55
C THR A 262 15.77 8.79 16.38
N PHE A 263 15.31 8.21 17.48
CA PHE A 263 14.08 7.42 17.54
C PHE A 263 12.92 8.32 17.96
N ARG A 264 12.07 8.72 16.99
CA ARG A 264 10.96 9.67 17.19
C ARG A 264 9.77 9.04 17.92
N GLY A 265 9.66 7.72 17.90
CA GLY A 265 8.45 7.01 18.36
C GLY A 265 7.33 7.03 17.32
N PHE A 266 6.15 6.58 17.74
CA PHE A 266 4.96 6.54 16.90
C PHE A 266 4.52 7.94 16.47
N ALA A 267 4.18 8.08 15.19
CA ALA A 267 3.55 9.26 14.62
C ALA A 267 2.20 8.86 14.00
N ASN A 268 1.18 9.71 14.18
CA ASN A 268 -0.14 9.47 13.61
C ASN A 268 -0.27 10.07 12.21
N THR A 269 -1.39 9.85 11.55
CA THR A 269 -1.63 10.20 10.14
C THR A 269 -1.43 11.68 9.85
N THR A 270 -1.84 12.56 10.76
CA THR A 270 -1.72 14.02 10.57
C THR A 270 -0.29 14.54 10.74
N GLU A 271 0.59 13.82 11.45
CA GLU A 271 2.00 14.19 11.64
C GLU A 271 2.89 13.71 10.49
N MET A 272 2.53 12.58 9.86
CA MET A 272 3.35 11.90 8.85
C MET A 272 3.75 12.76 7.66
N PRO A 273 2.88 13.60 7.07
CA PRO A 273 3.27 14.42 5.93
C PRO A 273 4.44 15.37 6.22
N ALA A 274 4.43 16.04 7.37
CA ALA A 274 5.50 16.95 7.78
C ALA A 274 6.82 16.19 8.07
N LEU A 275 6.73 15.03 8.71
CA LEU A 275 7.88 14.17 8.99
C LEU A 275 8.54 13.67 7.71
N LEU A 276 7.76 13.16 6.76
CA LEU A 276 8.31 12.65 5.50
C LEU A 276 8.86 13.78 4.62
N ALA A 277 8.26 14.96 4.62
CA ALA A 277 8.78 16.13 3.90
C ALA A 277 10.11 16.67 4.49
N ALA A 278 10.42 16.31 5.73
CA ALA A 278 11.69 16.64 6.36
C ALA A 278 12.86 15.76 5.90
N PHE A 279 12.62 14.61 5.25
CA PHE A 279 13.65 13.70 4.78
C PHE A 279 14.17 14.07 3.39
N ASP A 280 15.46 13.89 3.18
CA ASP A 280 16.07 13.95 1.86
C ASP A 280 16.01 12.59 1.15
N VAL A 281 16.18 11.52 1.92
CA VAL A 281 16.04 10.13 1.45
C VAL A 281 15.27 9.30 2.47
N MET A 282 14.31 8.53 2.00
CA MET A 282 13.58 7.53 2.76
C MET A 282 14.14 6.15 2.46
N VAL A 283 14.51 5.40 3.48
CA VAL A 283 14.98 4.01 3.34
C VAL A 283 13.87 3.05 3.74
N VAL A 284 13.63 2.05 2.89
CA VAL A 284 12.65 0.98 3.13
C VAL A 284 13.39 -0.36 3.13
N PRO A 285 14.06 -0.72 4.24
CA PRO A 285 14.95 -1.87 4.31
C PRO A 285 14.22 -3.17 4.64
N SER A 286 12.96 -3.27 4.24
CA SER A 286 12.11 -4.40 4.59
C SER A 286 12.66 -5.70 4.00
N ARG A 287 12.79 -6.74 4.83
CA ARG A 287 13.17 -8.10 4.43
C ARG A 287 12.10 -8.79 3.57
N TRP A 288 10.89 -8.32 3.66
CA TRP A 288 9.80 -8.53 2.71
C TRP A 288 8.67 -7.53 2.98
N ASP A 289 8.09 -7.01 1.92
CA ASP A 289 6.91 -6.15 1.99
C ASP A 289 6.12 -6.24 0.69
N MET A 290 4.81 -6.40 0.80
CA MET A 290 3.95 -6.51 -0.37
C MET A 290 3.78 -5.19 -1.08
N ARG A 291 3.73 -4.07 -0.34
CA ARG A 291 3.44 -2.78 -0.97
C ARG A 291 4.00 -1.55 -0.25
N ALA A 292 4.77 -1.68 0.80
CA ALA A 292 5.48 -0.61 1.50
C ALA A 292 4.93 0.82 1.23
N LEU A 293 3.67 1.09 1.63
CA LEU A 293 2.92 2.33 1.33
C LEU A 293 3.72 3.60 1.60
N VAL A 294 4.53 3.57 2.64
CA VAL A 294 5.42 4.67 3.00
C VAL A 294 6.35 5.10 1.86
N THR A 295 6.62 4.22 0.89
CA THR A 295 7.39 4.58 -0.32
C THR A 295 6.65 5.62 -1.16
N ILE A 296 5.35 5.39 -1.43
CA ILE A 296 4.51 6.35 -2.17
C ILE A 296 4.41 7.67 -1.40
N GLU A 297 4.17 7.58 -0.09
CA GLU A 297 4.02 8.73 0.80
C GLU A 297 5.30 9.58 0.83
N ALA A 298 6.47 8.95 0.96
CA ALA A 298 7.76 9.63 0.97
C ALA A 298 8.09 10.28 -0.39
N MET A 299 7.83 9.58 -1.50
CA MET A 299 8.01 10.14 -2.84
C MET A 299 7.10 11.35 -3.08
N ALA A 300 5.84 11.28 -2.64
CA ALA A 300 4.90 12.40 -2.70
C ALA A 300 5.35 13.59 -1.85
N ALA A 301 5.90 13.32 -0.66
CA ALA A 301 6.47 14.32 0.22
C ALA A 301 7.80 14.91 -0.29
N GLY A 302 8.34 14.36 -1.39
CA GLY A 302 9.53 14.88 -2.09
C GLY A 302 10.86 14.29 -1.62
N ALA A 303 10.87 13.19 -0.91
CA ALA A 303 12.08 12.44 -0.59
C ALA A 303 12.50 11.54 -1.78
N ALA A 304 13.81 11.33 -1.97
CA ALA A 304 14.30 10.19 -2.72
C ALA A 304 14.01 8.90 -1.93
N VAL A 305 14.00 7.75 -2.60
CA VAL A 305 13.76 6.48 -1.92
C VAL A 305 14.86 5.46 -2.22
N ILE A 306 15.26 4.70 -1.19
CA ILE A 306 16.06 3.50 -1.34
C ILE A 306 15.24 2.34 -0.80
N VAL A 307 14.95 1.34 -1.63
CA VAL A 307 14.15 0.19 -1.25
C VAL A 307 14.96 -1.10 -1.36
N SER A 308 14.66 -2.09 -0.52
CA SER A 308 15.23 -3.42 -0.70
C SER A 308 14.57 -4.15 -1.88
N ASP A 309 15.29 -5.06 -2.52
CA ASP A 309 14.76 -5.94 -3.57
C ASP A 309 13.68 -6.93 -3.08
N ALA A 310 13.55 -7.08 -1.78
CA ALA A 310 12.52 -7.89 -1.14
C ALA A 310 11.17 -7.17 -0.94
N THR A 311 11.07 -5.91 -1.36
CA THR A 311 9.79 -5.17 -1.42
C THR A 311 9.15 -5.34 -2.79
N ALA A 312 7.82 -5.40 -2.86
CA ALA A 312 7.11 -5.52 -4.13
C ALA A 312 6.64 -4.14 -4.67
N VAL A 313 7.55 -3.14 -4.62
CA VAL A 313 7.26 -1.75 -5.06
C VAL A 313 8.18 -1.29 -6.19
N TRP A 314 9.06 -2.16 -6.67
CA TRP A 314 10.05 -1.82 -7.67
C TRP A 314 9.96 -2.74 -8.90
N GLY A 315 10.56 -2.29 -9.99
CA GLY A 315 10.62 -3.01 -11.25
C GLY A 315 10.29 -2.11 -12.43
N PRO A 316 10.47 -2.61 -13.68
CA PRO A 316 10.12 -1.84 -14.87
C PRO A 316 8.64 -1.43 -14.85
N GLY A 317 8.37 -0.13 -14.96
CA GLY A 317 7.03 0.42 -14.95
C GLY A 317 6.32 0.43 -13.59
N ASP A 318 6.95 -0.04 -12.49
CA ASP A 318 6.40 0.06 -11.13
C ASP A 318 6.77 1.41 -10.48
N LEU A 319 6.41 1.59 -9.22
CA LEU A 319 6.61 2.82 -8.45
C LEU A 319 8.10 3.22 -8.40
N VAL A 320 8.97 2.27 -8.07
CA VAL A 320 10.42 2.47 -8.03
C VAL A 320 11.06 1.74 -9.20
N GLU A 321 11.71 2.49 -10.06
CA GLU A 321 12.58 1.99 -11.11
C GLU A 321 14.02 2.35 -10.75
N ASP A 322 14.88 1.31 -10.64
CA ASP A 322 16.25 1.47 -10.12
C ASP A 322 17.07 2.45 -10.94
N GLY A 323 17.70 3.40 -10.26
CA GLY A 323 18.49 4.48 -10.88
C GLY A 323 17.65 5.57 -11.55
N VAL A 324 16.31 5.43 -11.64
CA VAL A 324 15.41 6.40 -12.30
C VAL A 324 14.55 7.13 -11.29
N SER A 325 13.67 6.43 -10.57
CA SER A 325 12.77 7.03 -9.58
C SER A 325 13.10 6.66 -8.13
N GLY A 326 14.17 5.90 -7.94
CA GLY A 326 14.70 5.51 -6.64
C GLY A 326 15.91 4.61 -6.83
N LEU A 327 16.42 4.07 -5.74
CA LEU A 327 17.52 3.10 -5.75
C LEU A 327 17.06 1.79 -5.14
N VAL A 328 17.54 0.68 -5.69
CA VAL A 328 17.27 -0.67 -5.18
C VAL A 328 18.57 -1.27 -4.66
N TYR A 329 18.48 -1.99 -3.56
CA TYR A 329 19.61 -2.73 -3.02
C TYR A 329 19.20 -4.13 -2.59
N ARG A 330 20.15 -5.06 -2.48
CA ARG A 330 19.90 -6.45 -2.08
C ARG A 330 19.57 -6.51 -0.59
N SER A 331 18.41 -7.02 -0.24
CA SER A 331 17.98 -7.25 1.15
C SER A 331 18.93 -8.18 1.90
N GLY A 332 19.24 -7.85 3.14
CA GLY A 332 20.22 -8.58 3.95
C GLY A 332 21.68 -8.18 3.68
N ASP A 333 21.94 -7.16 2.87
CA ASP A 333 23.27 -6.63 2.60
C ASP A 333 23.39 -5.17 3.07
N PRO A 334 23.73 -4.91 4.35
CA PRO A 334 23.93 -3.56 4.87
C PRO A 334 25.03 -2.79 4.11
N ALA A 335 26.04 -3.48 3.57
CA ALA A 335 27.09 -2.83 2.80
C ALA A 335 26.56 -2.32 1.44
N ALA A 336 25.65 -3.05 0.79
CA ALA A 336 24.99 -2.56 -0.41
C ALA A 336 24.13 -1.32 -0.13
N LEU A 337 23.36 -1.33 0.96
CA LEU A 337 22.61 -0.14 1.39
C LEU A 337 23.54 1.03 1.72
N GLY A 338 24.64 0.78 2.44
CA GLY A 338 25.67 1.78 2.76
C GLY A 338 26.25 2.42 1.51
N ARG A 339 26.55 1.61 0.47
CA ARG A 339 27.02 2.14 -0.84
C ARG A 339 26.01 3.07 -1.50
N GLN A 340 24.71 2.73 -1.48
CA GLN A 340 23.69 3.60 -2.06
C GLN A 340 23.54 4.93 -1.28
N LEU A 341 23.60 4.86 0.05
CA LEU A 341 23.59 6.06 0.90
C LEU A 341 24.82 6.95 0.67
N SER A 342 26.02 6.37 0.55
CA SER A 342 27.27 7.08 0.24
C SER A 342 27.18 7.78 -1.13
N ARG A 343 26.62 7.11 -2.15
CA ARG A 343 26.40 7.74 -3.46
C ARG A 343 25.54 9.02 -3.36
N LEU A 344 24.46 8.98 -2.56
CA LEU A 344 23.61 10.16 -2.39
C LEU A 344 24.29 11.25 -1.54
N LEU A 345 25.16 10.88 -0.64
CA LEU A 345 25.95 11.80 0.17
C LEU A 345 27.07 12.50 -0.65
N GLU A 346 27.62 11.80 -1.62
CA GLU A 346 28.71 12.26 -2.47
C GLU A 346 28.22 13.01 -3.73
N ASP A 347 27.02 12.68 -4.22
CA ASP A 347 26.43 13.27 -5.42
C ASP A 347 25.06 13.94 -5.14
N PRO A 348 25.05 15.22 -4.77
CA PRO A 348 23.82 15.99 -4.58
C PRO A 348 23.00 16.12 -5.87
N GLY A 349 23.62 16.02 -7.04
CA GLY A 349 22.96 16.06 -8.34
C GLY A 349 22.10 14.81 -8.58
N LEU A 350 22.64 13.63 -8.24
CA LEU A 350 21.90 12.38 -8.24
C LEU A 350 20.71 12.44 -7.28
N LEU A 351 20.94 12.89 -6.04
CA LEU A 351 19.87 13.05 -5.05
C LEU A 351 18.75 13.96 -5.57
N ALA A 352 19.10 15.12 -6.12
CA ALA A 352 18.12 16.07 -6.68
C ALA A 352 17.35 15.46 -7.85
N THR A 353 18.02 14.70 -8.71
CA THR A 353 17.40 14.02 -9.84
C THR A 353 16.41 12.96 -9.37
N LEU A 354 16.80 12.06 -8.45
CA LEU A 354 15.92 11.03 -7.91
C LEU A 354 14.71 11.64 -7.20
N ARG A 355 14.86 12.69 -6.42
CA ARG A 355 13.75 13.42 -5.77
C ARG A 355 12.76 14.00 -6.80
N ARG A 356 13.25 14.54 -7.90
CA ARG A 356 12.42 15.10 -8.97
C ARG A 356 11.66 14.01 -9.73
N THR A 357 12.36 12.94 -10.13
CA THR A 357 11.77 11.82 -10.88
C THR A 357 10.80 11.00 -10.00
N ALA A 358 11.13 10.80 -8.72
CA ALA A 358 10.22 10.19 -7.75
C ALA A 358 8.90 10.95 -7.64
N ALA A 359 8.96 12.27 -7.52
CA ALA A 359 7.76 13.11 -7.42
C ALA A 359 6.92 13.10 -8.71
N ALA A 360 7.55 13.08 -9.88
CA ALA A 360 6.86 12.94 -11.16
C ALA A 360 6.19 11.55 -11.27
N ARG A 361 6.91 10.50 -10.89
CA ARG A 361 6.43 9.12 -10.95
C ARG A 361 5.22 8.89 -10.04
N VAL A 362 5.26 9.39 -8.80
CA VAL A 362 4.18 9.19 -7.83
C VAL A 362 2.85 9.83 -8.26
N ALA A 363 2.88 10.83 -9.11
CA ALA A 363 1.66 11.43 -9.65
C ALA A 363 0.79 10.44 -10.44
N GLU A 364 1.40 9.38 -10.99
CA GLU A 364 0.70 8.30 -11.69
C GLU A 364 0.07 7.26 -10.74
N PHE A 365 0.40 7.31 -9.45
CA PHE A 365 0.07 6.31 -8.44
C PHE A 365 -0.83 6.83 -7.31
N GLY A 366 -1.48 7.97 -7.51
CA GLY A 366 -2.36 8.57 -6.51
C GLY A 366 -3.76 7.95 -6.45
N PRO A 367 -4.58 8.38 -5.48
CA PRO A 367 -5.95 7.89 -5.29
C PRO A 367 -6.86 8.17 -6.48
N ASP A 368 -6.60 9.24 -7.24
CA ASP A 368 -7.32 9.54 -8.49
C ASP A 368 -7.07 8.50 -9.58
N ALA A 369 -5.82 8.09 -9.76
CA ALA A 369 -5.45 7.03 -10.72
C ALA A 369 -6.14 5.71 -10.34
N PHE A 370 -6.16 5.40 -9.06
CA PHE A 370 -6.84 4.20 -8.55
C PHE A 370 -8.36 4.26 -8.77
N ALA A 371 -9.01 5.38 -8.46
CA ALA A 371 -10.44 5.57 -8.68
C ALA A 371 -10.79 5.47 -10.17
N ARG A 372 -10.01 6.08 -11.06
CA ARG A 372 -10.17 5.95 -12.53
C ARG A 372 -10.03 4.50 -12.99
N THR A 373 -9.06 3.76 -12.49
CA THR A 373 -8.87 2.33 -12.83
C THR A 373 -10.07 1.50 -12.36
N MET A 374 -10.54 1.70 -11.14
CA MET A 374 -11.76 1.04 -10.66
C MET A 374 -12.98 1.36 -11.53
N ALA A 375 -13.19 2.64 -11.85
CA ALA A 375 -14.29 3.07 -12.69
C ALA A 375 -14.22 2.47 -14.10
N SER A 376 -13.03 2.39 -14.68
CA SER A 376 -12.79 1.73 -15.97
C SER A 376 -13.15 0.24 -15.93
N ALA A 377 -12.69 -0.48 -14.90
CA ALA A 377 -13.02 -1.89 -14.71
C ALA A 377 -14.54 -2.11 -14.57
N ILE A 378 -15.22 -1.27 -13.78
CA ILE A 378 -16.66 -1.30 -13.57
C ILE A 378 -17.41 -1.10 -14.90
N ARG A 379 -17.06 -0.07 -15.67
CA ARG A 379 -17.71 0.22 -16.97
C ARG A 379 -17.52 -0.91 -17.95
N THR A 380 -16.29 -1.40 -18.10
CA THR A 380 -15.96 -2.53 -18.99
C THR A 380 -16.79 -3.77 -18.67
N LEU A 381 -16.93 -4.11 -17.39
CA LEU A 381 -17.69 -5.29 -16.99
C LEU A 381 -19.20 -5.10 -17.17
N HIS A 382 -19.70 -3.91 -16.90
CA HIS A 382 -21.11 -3.60 -17.11
C HIS A 382 -21.52 -3.68 -18.59
N GLU A 383 -20.68 -3.16 -19.49
CA GLU A 383 -20.88 -3.22 -20.93
C GLU A 383 -20.85 -4.67 -21.44
N ARG A 384 -19.88 -5.48 -20.98
CA ARG A 384 -19.81 -6.92 -21.32
C ARG A 384 -21.06 -7.67 -20.85
N ALA A 385 -21.55 -7.39 -19.65
CA ALA A 385 -22.77 -8.01 -19.13
C ALA A 385 -24.00 -7.66 -19.99
N LYS A 386 -24.14 -6.40 -20.43
CA LYS A 386 -25.22 -5.98 -21.34
C LYS A 386 -25.13 -6.67 -22.70
N ALA A 387 -23.92 -6.79 -23.25
CA ALA A 387 -23.73 -7.46 -24.56
C ALA A 387 -24.08 -8.96 -24.52
N THR A 388 -23.95 -9.60 -23.34
CA THR A 388 -24.30 -11.02 -23.16
C THR A 388 -25.80 -11.26 -22.90
N THR A 389 -26.53 -10.22 -22.49
CA THR A 389 -27.99 -10.26 -22.21
C THR A 389 -28.83 -9.53 -23.24
N GLY A 390 -28.25 -9.06 -24.34
CA GLY A 390 -28.94 -8.48 -25.48
C GLY A 390 -29.80 -9.51 -26.22
N PRO A 391 -30.84 -9.06 -26.98
CA PRO A 391 -31.98 -9.86 -27.38
C PRO A 391 -31.65 -11.09 -28.18
#